data_77030fcdb1e1cd40db8d4c0224684b79
#
_entry.id   77030fcdb1e1cd40db8d4c0224684b79
#
_cell.length_a   1.000
_cell.length_b   1.000
_cell.length_c   1.000
_cell.angle_alpha   90.00
_cell.angle_beta   90.00
_cell.angle_gamma   90.00
#
_symmetry.space_group_name_H-M   'P 1'
#
loop_
_entity.id
_entity.type
_entity.pdbx_description
1 polymer ?
#
loop_
_entity_poly.entity_id
_entity_poly.type
_entity_poly.pdbx_seq_one_letter_code
_entity_poly.pdbx_strand_id
1 'polypeptide(L)'
;PGGVIRSLKNFLFLKHAHRLLLAPSAEQPDRPSLDILPYILMPLIDGKELAKVDLEDQESLPEACQLVDENKPREKDSALRLMLVECLLLLCTSHYGRQSLRERGAYIVVREAHLAEPKEQITEAIVRLVNLLKRDESDASMKDDQDVHVSVEGEDADDDLVIEEL
;
A
#
# COMPACT_ATOMS: atom_id res chain seq x y z
N PRO A 1 -4.05 2.92 17.45
CA PRO A 1 -4.01 2.60 16.00
C PRO A 1 -3.68 3.83 15.15
N GLY A 2 -4.28 5.01 15.39
CA GLY A 2 -4.12 6.19 14.56
C GLY A 2 -2.69 6.72 14.43
N GLY A 3 -1.85 6.60 15.45
CA GLY A 3 -0.44 7.00 15.40
C GLY A 3 0.37 6.19 14.41
N VAL A 4 0.19 4.88 14.40
CA VAL A 4 0.89 3.96 13.48
C VAL A 4 0.50 4.24 12.02
N ILE A 5 -0.79 4.39 11.74
CA ILE A 5 -1.27 4.69 10.38
C ILE A 5 -0.76 6.03 9.88
N ARG A 6 -0.67 7.04 10.77
CA ARG A 6 -0.10 8.35 10.43
C ARG A 6 1.38 8.27 10.11
N SER A 7 2.15 7.50 10.88
CA SER A 7 3.56 7.26 10.60
C SER A 7 3.74 6.51 9.29
N LEU A 8 2.94 5.46 9.05
CA LEU A 8 2.94 4.74 7.79
C LEU A 8 2.64 5.68 6.61
N LYS A 9 1.59 6.50 6.71
CA LYS A 9 1.25 7.48 5.67
C LYS A 9 2.44 8.40 5.33
N ASN A 10 3.19 8.85 6.34
CA ASN A 10 4.39 9.67 6.13
C ASN A 10 5.49 8.91 5.37
N PHE A 11 5.69 7.63 5.65
CA PHE A 11 6.63 6.79 4.91
C PHE A 11 6.22 6.59 3.44
N LEU A 12 4.93 6.52 3.16
CA LEU A 12 4.41 6.30 1.81
C LEU A 12 4.58 7.49 0.86
N PHE A 13 5.01 8.67 1.34
CA PHE A 13 5.48 9.75 0.46
C PHE A 13 6.80 9.39 -0.24
N LEU A 14 7.55 8.43 0.28
CA LEU A 14 8.81 7.98 -0.29
C LEU A 14 8.54 6.88 -1.32
N LYS A 15 8.41 7.21 -2.60
CA LYS A 15 8.09 6.25 -3.68
C LYS A 15 9.04 5.05 -3.72
N HIS A 16 10.34 5.25 -3.45
CA HIS A 16 11.31 4.15 -3.41
C HIS A 16 11.05 3.14 -2.30
N ALA A 17 10.33 3.52 -1.23
CA ALA A 17 9.95 2.60 -0.16
C ALA A 17 8.79 1.67 -0.55
N HIS A 18 8.01 1.98 -1.59
CA HIS A 18 6.83 1.20 -1.96
C HIS A 18 7.18 -0.25 -2.28
N ARG A 19 8.29 -0.48 -3.01
CA ARG A 19 8.75 -1.83 -3.34
C ARG A 19 9.10 -2.63 -2.09
N LEU A 20 9.76 -2.02 -1.11
CA LEU A 20 10.09 -2.67 0.16
C LEU A 20 8.84 -2.97 0.98
N LEU A 21 7.89 -2.03 1.01
CA LEU A 21 6.68 -2.10 1.84
C LEU A 21 5.59 -3.00 1.26
N LEU A 22 5.61 -3.29 -0.03
CA LEU A 22 4.59 -4.11 -0.70
C LEU A 22 5.11 -5.48 -1.16
N ALA A 23 6.42 -5.75 -1.03
CA ALA A 23 6.98 -7.01 -1.49
C ALA A 23 6.47 -8.18 -0.62
N PRO A 24 5.82 -9.20 -1.21
CA PRO A 24 5.43 -10.40 -0.49
C PRO A 24 6.67 -11.12 0.08
N SER A 25 6.50 -11.79 1.22
CA SER A 25 7.60 -12.55 1.89
C SER A 25 8.26 -13.57 0.98
N ALA A 26 7.52 -14.14 0.02
CA ALA A 26 8.02 -15.11 -0.94
C ALA A 26 9.04 -14.53 -1.94
N GLU A 27 8.99 -13.23 -2.22
CA GLU A 27 9.88 -12.59 -3.20
C GLU A 27 11.24 -12.18 -2.60
N GLN A 28 11.37 -12.15 -1.29
CA GLN A 28 12.59 -11.72 -0.60
C GLN A 28 12.95 -12.67 0.56
N PRO A 29 13.41 -13.90 0.28
CA PRO A 29 13.68 -14.89 1.32
C PRO A 29 14.77 -14.46 2.32
N ASP A 30 15.68 -13.58 1.90
CA ASP A 30 16.82 -13.12 2.71
C ASP A 30 16.56 -11.81 3.47
N ARG A 31 15.38 -11.22 3.32
CA ARG A 31 15.00 -9.97 4.00
C ARG A 31 13.64 -10.09 4.65
N PRO A 32 13.43 -9.49 5.84
CA PRO A 32 12.10 -9.43 6.41
C PRO A 32 11.20 -8.62 5.47
N SER A 33 10.22 -9.28 4.89
CA SER A 33 9.19 -8.60 4.10
C SER A 33 8.28 -7.80 5.04
N LEU A 34 8.04 -6.55 4.67
CA LEU A 34 7.13 -5.64 5.37
C LEU A 34 5.80 -5.53 4.64
N ASP A 35 5.31 -6.61 4.02
CA ASP A 35 4.04 -6.56 3.29
C ASP A 35 2.93 -5.86 4.10
N ILE A 36 2.75 -4.58 3.83
CA ILE A 36 1.81 -3.74 4.57
C ILE A 36 0.38 -3.80 3.99
N LEU A 37 0.21 -4.33 2.78
CA LEU A 37 -1.09 -4.29 2.10
C LEU A 37 -2.21 -4.96 2.89
N PRO A 38 -2.04 -6.16 3.47
CA PRO A 38 -3.06 -6.77 4.31
C PRO A 38 -3.49 -5.87 5.49
N TYR A 39 -2.54 -5.18 6.11
CA TYR A 39 -2.81 -4.31 7.26
C TYR A 39 -3.58 -3.04 6.90
N ILE A 40 -3.47 -2.59 5.64
CA ILE A 40 -4.25 -1.45 5.12
C ILE A 40 -5.64 -1.90 4.69
N LEU A 41 -5.76 -3.05 4.01
CA LEU A 41 -7.02 -3.54 3.47
C LEU A 41 -7.94 -4.13 4.55
N MET A 42 -7.40 -4.92 5.48
CA MET A 42 -8.18 -5.65 6.47
C MET A 42 -9.13 -4.76 7.30
N PRO A 43 -8.74 -3.57 7.79
CA PRO A 43 -9.69 -2.69 8.48
C PRO A 43 -10.82 -2.16 7.59
N LEU A 44 -10.61 -2.08 6.27
CA LEU A 44 -11.61 -1.63 5.31
C LEU A 44 -12.61 -2.73 4.93
N ILE A 45 -12.30 -3.99 5.22
CA ILE A 45 -13.16 -5.14 4.92
C ILE A 45 -14.26 -5.27 5.97
N ASP A 46 -15.50 -5.45 5.51
CA ASP A 46 -16.60 -6.04 6.27
C ASP A 46 -16.74 -7.51 5.85
N GLY A 47 -16.73 -8.43 6.82
CA GLY A 47 -16.74 -9.86 6.52
C GLY A 47 -17.99 -10.32 5.81
N LYS A 48 -19.16 -9.73 6.14
CA LYS A 48 -20.44 -10.08 5.49
C LYS A 48 -20.49 -9.59 4.05
N GLU A 49 -19.90 -8.45 3.77
CA GLU A 49 -19.85 -7.93 2.40
C GLU A 49 -18.84 -8.74 1.57
N LEU A 50 -17.69 -9.07 2.15
CA LEU A 50 -16.71 -9.93 1.49
C LEU A 50 -17.27 -11.31 1.15
N ALA A 51 -18.07 -11.91 2.02
CA ALA A 51 -18.70 -13.22 1.78
C ALA A 51 -19.65 -13.25 0.57
N LYS A 52 -20.11 -12.10 0.09
CA LYS A 52 -20.95 -11.97 -1.12
C LYS A 52 -20.16 -11.81 -2.41
N VAL A 53 -18.86 -11.56 -2.30
CA VAL A 53 -17.96 -11.41 -3.45
C VAL A 53 -17.67 -12.78 -4.04
N ASP A 54 -17.55 -12.86 -5.37
CA ASP A 54 -17.21 -14.10 -6.07
C ASP A 54 -15.88 -14.68 -5.57
N LEU A 55 -15.80 -16.01 -5.53
CA LEU A 55 -14.63 -16.71 -4.99
C LEU A 55 -13.33 -16.37 -5.74
N GLU A 56 -13.40 -16.24 -7.06
CA GLU A 56 -12.26 -15.85 -7.91
C GLU A 56 -11.72 -14.48 -7.54
N ASP A 57 -12.61 -13.54 -7.27
CA ASP A 57 -12.26 -12.20 -6.78
C ASP A 57 -11.61 -12.27 -5.38
N GLN A 58 -12.14 -13.10 -4.47
CA GLN A 58 -11.59 -13.28 -3.14
C GLN A 58 -10.18 -13.90 -3.17
N GLU A 59 -9.93 -14.85 -4.08
CA GLU A 59 -8.62 -15.49 -4.24
C GLU A 59 -7.51 -14.53 -4.68
N SER A 60 -7.87 -13.40 -5.31
CA SER A 60 -6.91 -12.35 -5.67
C SER A 60 -6.40 -11.54 -4.47
N LEU A 61 -7.10 -11.58 -3.33
CA LEU A 61 -6.74 -10.83 -2.13
C LEU A 61 -5.50 -11.44 -1.44
N PRO A 62 -4.75 -10.64 -0.65
CA PRO A 62 -3.75 -11.20 0.26
C PRO A 62 -4.35 -12.27 1.18
N GLU A 63 -3.63 -13.36 1.43
CA GLU A 63 -4.11 -14.52 2.20
C GLU A 63 -4.79 -14.12 3.53
N ALA A 64 -4.19 -13.20 4.28
CA ALA A 64 -4.79 -12.72 5.53
C ALA A 64 -6.16 -12.03 5.34
N CYS A 65 -6.42 -11.45 4.16
CA CYS A 65 -7.70 -10.85 3.84
C CYS A 65 -8.74 -11.88 3.38
N GLN A 66 -8.32 -13.02 2.80
CA GLN A 66 -9.20 -14.12 2.44
C GLN A 66 -9.75 -14.84 3.68
N LEU A 67 -8.96 -14.90 4.75
CA LEU A 67 -9.28 -15.59 6.00
C LEU A 67 -10.09 -14.75 7.00
N VAL A 68 -10.67 -13.65 6.55
CA VAL A 68 -11.45 -12.75 7.42
C VAL A 68 -12.75 -13.44 7.86
N ASP A 69 -13.02 -13.40 9.17
CA ASP A 69 -14.26 -13.90 9.74
C ASP A 69 -15.48 -13.13 9.21
N GLU A 70 -16.57 -13.85 8.86
CA GLU A 70 -17.79 -13.25 8.34
C GLU A 70 -18.39 -12.20 9.27
N ASN A 71 -18.22 -12.31 10.58
CA ASN A 71 -18.73 -11.36 11.56
C ASN A 71 -17.77 -10.19 11.82
N LYS A 72 -16.63 -10.12 11.16
CA LYS A 72 -15.69 -9.01 11.33
C LYS A 72 -16.32 -7.70 10.79
N PRO A 73 -16.52 -6.68 11.65
CA PRO A 73 -16.99 -5.39 11.18
C PRO A 73 -15.85 -4.59 10.52
N ARG A 74 -16.23 -3.70 9.60
CA ARG A 74 -15.34 -2.64 9.11
C ARG A 74 -14.93 -1.71 10.24
N GLU A 75 -13.77 -1.06 10.11
CA GLU A 75 -13.32 -0.01 11.04
C GLU A 75 -14.41 1.07 11.20
N LYS A 76 -14.76 1.37 12.45
CA LYS A 76 -15.84 2.30 12.79
C LYS A 76 -15.40 3.76 12.72
N ASP A 77 -14.13 4.03 13.04
CA ASP A 77 -13.58 5.38 12.99
C ASP A 77 -13.38 5.86 11.56
N SER A 78 -14.17 6.84 11.17
CA SER A 78 -14.10 7.42 9.82
C SER A 78 -12.75 8.10 9.54
N ALA A 79 -12.09 8.67 10.55
CA ALA A 79 -10.78 9.27 10.37
C ALA A 79 -9.71 8.19 10.07
N LEU A 80 -9.81 7.01 10.69
CA LEU A 80 -8.93 5.89 10.37
C LEU A 80 -9.20 5.36 8.97
N ARG A 81 -10.49 5.19 8.58
CA ARG A 81 -10.83 4.75 7.22
C ARG A 81 -10.28 5.70 6.15
N LEU A 82 -10.44 7.03 6.37
CA LEU A 82 -9.88 8.02 5.46
C LEU A 82 -8.37 7.89 5.33
N MET A 83 -7.64 7.79 6.45
CA MET A 83 -6.18 7.64 6.43
C MET A 83 -5.74 6.36 5.70
N LEU A 84 -6.48 5.25 5.83
CA LEU A 84 -6.19 4.01 5.12
C LEU A 84 -6.38 4.17 3.59
N VAL A 85 -7.48 4.80 3.16
CA VAL A 85 -7.70 5.13 1.74
C VAL A 85 -6.61 6.07 1.21
N GLU A 86 -6.18 7.06 1.99
CA GLU A 86 -5.08 7.94 1.63
C GLU A 86 -3.73 7.21 1.53
N CYS A 87 -3.49 6.18 2.35
CA CYS A 87 -2.33 5.30 2.18
C CYS A 87 -2.35 4.57 0.83
N LEU A 88 -3.51 4.04 0.42
CA LEU A 88 -3.66 3.41 -0.90
C LEU A 88 -3.45 4.42 -2.04
N LEU A 89 -3.94 5.66 -1.90
CA LEU A 89 -3.71 6.74 -2.87
C LEU A 89 -2.21 7.06 -3.00
N LEU A 90 -1.48 7.11 -1.88
CA LEU A 90 -0.04 7.34 -1.89
C LEU A 90 0.71 6.20 -2.56
N LEU A 91 0.34 4.94 -2.31
CA LEU A 91 0.89 3.79 -3.02
C LEU A 91 0.67 3.88 -4.54
N CYS A 92 -0.46 4.44 -4.98
CA CYS A 92 -0.74 4.67 -6.39
C CYS A 92 0.17 5.74 -7.05
N THR A 93 0.99 6.46 -6.30
CA THR A 93 1.92 7.45 -6.86
C THR A 93 3.10 6.82 -7.59
N SER A 94 3.43 5.54 -7.33
CA SER A 94 4.42 4.76 -8.08
C SER A 94 3.75 3.74 -9.00
N HIS A 95 4.41 3.40 -10.11
CA HIS A 95 3.94 2.34 -11.01
C HIS A 95 3.87 0.99 -10.28
N TYR A 96 4.94 0.62 -9.55
CA TYR A 96 4.99 -0.61 -8.77
C TYR A 96 3.83 -0.71 -7.76
N GLY A 97 3.53 0.39 -7.07
CA GLY A 97 2.41 0.43 -6.12
C GLY A 97 1.07 0.20 -6.81
N ARG A 98 0.79 0.87 -7.95
CA ARG A 98 -0.46 0.66 -8.71
C ARG A 98 -0.59 -0.78 -9.20
N GLN A 99 0.48 -1.34 -9.76
CA GLN A 99 0.48 -2.72 -10.24
C GLN A 99 0.23 -3.71 -9.10
N SER A 100 0.95 -3.58 -7.99
CA SER A 100 0.78 -4.42 -6.79
C SER A 100 -0.64 -4.35 -6.24
N LEU A 101 -1.25 -3.17 -6.19
CA LEU A 101 -2.63 -3.01 -5.73
C LEU A 101 -3.65 -3.67 -6.68
N ARG A 102 -3.43 -3.59 -8.00
CA ARG A 102 -4.30 -4.23 -9.01
C ARG A 102 -4.23 -5.76 -8.91
N GLU A 103 -3.02 -6.31 -8.91
CA GLU A 103 -2.77 -7.76 -8.88
C GLU A 103 -3.25 -8.41 -7.59
N ARG A 104 -3.29 -7.65 -6.50
CA ARG A 104 -3.63 -8.12 -5.17
C ARG A 104 -5.02 -7.67 -4.70
N GLY A 105 -5.94 -7.49 -5.63
CA GLY A 105 -7.36 -7.33 -5.38
C GLY A 105 -7.78 -6.09 -4.57
N ALA A 106 -6.92 -5.06 -4.42
CA ALA A 106 -7.26 -3.87 -3.64
C ALA A 106 -8.54 -3.18 -4.16
N TYR A 107 -8.80 -3.24 -5.47
CA TYR A 107 -10.02 -2.71 -6.07
C TYR A 107 -11.29 -3.33 -5.47
N ILE A 108 -11.29 -4.64 -5.19
CA ILE A 108 -12.45 -5.36 -4.66
C ILE A 108 -12.82 -4.80 -3.29
N VAL A 109 -11.85 -4.71 -2.38
CA VAL A 109 -12.06 -4.16 -1.03
C VAL A 109 -12.56 -2.71 -1.10
N VAL A 110 -11.96 -1.91 -1.97
CA VAL A 110 -12.29 -0.48 -2.10
C VAL A 110 -13.69 -0.29 -2.70
N ARG A 111 -14.10 -1.15 -3.64
CA ARG A 111 -15.46 -1.17 -4.21
C ARG A 111 -16.50 -1.44 -3.12
N GLU A 112 -16.32 -2.49 -2.33
CA GLU A 112 -17.25 -2.84 -1.26
C GLU A 112 -17.27 -1.76 -0.14
N ALA A 113 -16.09 -1.21 0.18
CA ALA A 113 -16.01 -0.10 1.11
C ALA A 113 -16.78 1.13 0.63
N HIS A 114 -16.73 1.44 -0.68
CA HIS A 114 -17.44 2.56 -1.29
C HIS A 114 -18.97 2.44 -1.16
N LEU A 115 -19.50 1.25 -1.45
CA LEU A 115 -20.95 0.99 -1.41
C LEU A 115 -21.56 1.22 -0.03
N ALA A 116 -20.78 1.04 1.03
CA ALA A 116 -21.23 1.16 2.42
C ALA A 116 -20.69 2.41 3.14
N GLU A 117 -19.97 3.33 2.45
CA GLU A 117 -19.36 4.50 3.09
C GLU A 117 -20.33 5.69 3.14
N PRO A 118 -20.71 6.15 4.36
CA PRO A 118 -21.62 7.27 4.51
C PRO A 118 -20.95 8.65 4.45
N LYS A 119 -19.60 8.71 4.48
CA LYS A 119 -18.85 9.97 4.52
C LYS A 119 -18.38 10.38 3.13
N GLU A 120 -18.92 11.51 2.64
CA GLU A 120 -18.63 12.06 1.31
C GLU A 120 -17.12 12.22 1.05
N GLN A 121 -16.38 12.75 2.03
CA GLN A 121 -14.93 12.91 1.92
C GLN A 121 -14.19 11.59 1.63
N ILE A 122 -14.63 10.48 2.26
CA ILE A 122 -14.04 9.16 2.05
C ILE A 122 -14.46 8.62 0.69
N THR A 123 -15.73 8.78 0.33
CA THR A 123 -16.27 8.42 -0.99
C THR A 123 -15.50 9.09 -2.12
N GLU A 124 -15.24 10.39 -2.03
CA GLU A 124 -14.43 11.13 -3.01
C GLU A 124 -12.99 10.60 -3.10
N ALA A 125 -12.37 10.27 -1.96
CA ALA A 125 -11.04 9.70 -1.94
C ALA A 125 -11.02 8.31 -2.60
N ILE A 126 -12.05 7.48 -2.36
CA ILE A 126 -12.22 6.18 -3.01
C ILE A 126 -12.39 6.33 -4.52
N VAL A 127 -13.22 7.26 -4.98
CA VAL A 127 -13.42 7.52 -6.42
C VAL A 127 -12.09 7.87 -7.10
N ARG A 128 -11.29 8.73 -6.47
CA ARG A 128 -9.94 9.06 -6.98
C ARG A 128 -9.03 7.84 -7.06
N LEU A 129 -9.05 7.01 -6.02
CA LEU A 129 -8.27 5.76 -5.96
C LEU A 129 -8.68 4.80 -7.09
N VAL A 130 -9.99 4.58 -7.26
CA VAL A 130 -10.51 3.71 -8.33
C VAL A 130 -10.11 4.21 -9.71
N ASN A 131 -10.17 5.51 -9.94
CA ASN A 131 -9.74 6.10 -11.22
C ASN A 131 -8.25 5.86 -11.51
N LEU A 132 -7.39 5.91 -10.48
CA LEU A 132 -5.96 5.59 -10.62
C LEU A 132 -5.73 4.10 -10.89
N LEU A 133 -6.49 3.22 -10.22
CA LEU A 133 -6.36 1.77 -10.42
C LEU A 133 -6.88 1.31 -11.79
N LYS A 134 -7.88 2.00 -12.36
CA LYS A 134 -8.46 1.66 -13.67
C LYS A 134 -7.74 2.29 -14.86
N ARG A 135 -6.90 3.31 -14.61
CA ARG A 135 -6.22 4.03 -15.68
C ARG A 135 -5.17 3.14 -16.34
N ASP A 136 -5.12 3.18 -17.68
CA ASP A 136 -4.04 2.56 -18.45
C ASP A 136 -2.70 3.24 -18.13
N GLU A 137 -1.64 2.43 -18.05
CA GLU A 137 -0.29 2.94 -17.84
C GLU A 137 0.27 3.51 -19.14
N SER A 138 0.80 4.72 -19.07
CA SER A 138 1.56 5.32 -20.16
C SER A 138 3.05 5.03 -19.99
N ASP A 139 3.82 5.09 -21.10
CA ASP A 139 5.28 4.93 -21.05
C ASP A 139 5.95 5.92 -20.08
N ALA A 140 5.39 7.10 -19.91
CA ALA A 140 5.87 8.10 -18.95
C ALA A 140 5.64 7.63 -17.49
N SER A 141 4.50 6.98 -17.20
CA SER A 141 4.20 6.49 -15.85
C SER A 141 5.04 5.28 -15.45
N MET A 142 5.53 4.50 -16.42
CA MET A 142 6.46 3.39 -16.18
C MET A 142 7.88 3.85 -15.89
N LYS A 143 8.29 5.03 -16.40
CA LYS A 143 9.62 5.60 -16.16
C LYS A 143 9.77 6.21 -14.76
N ASP A 144 8.68 6.61 -14.12
CA ASP A 144 8.69 7.22 -12.78
C ASP A 144 9.36 6.34 -11.70
N ASP A 145 9.44 5.02 -11.91
CA ASP A 145 10.11 4.11 -10.99
C ASP A 145 11.60 3.86 -11.31
N GLN A 146 12.07 4.28 -12.50
CA GLN A 146 13.46 4.06 -12.92
C GLN A 146 14.41 5.13 -12.40
N ASP A 147 13.92 6.34 -12.13
CA ASP A 147 14.72 7.46 -11.61
C ASP A 147 15.03 7.35 -10.11
N VAL A 148 14.60 6.28 -9.44
CA VAL A 148 14.77 6.07 -7.99
C VAL A 148 15.85 5.06 -7.66
N HIS A 149 16.67 4.59 -8.60
CA HIS A 149 17.95 3.97 -8.30
C HIS A 149 18.93 5.06 -7.87
N VAL A 150 18.81 5.50 -6.64
CA VAL A 150 19.92 6.14 -5.95
C VAL A 150 20.96 5.06 -5.77
N SER A 151 21.99 5.08 -6.61
CA SER A 151 23.22 4.35 -6.39
C SER A 151 23.75 4.80 -5.04
N VAL A 152 23.62 3.98 -4.02
CA VAL A 152 24.46 4.06 -2.84
C VAL A 152 25.77 3.43 -3.27
N GLU A 153 26.51 4.12 -4.13
CA GLU A 153 27.93 3.90 -4.28
C GLU A 153 28.55 4.43 -2.99
N GLY A 154 29.07 3.51 -2.20
CA GLY A 154 29.84 3.86 -1.02
C GLY A 154 31.02 4.73 -1.44
N GLU A 155 31.01 5.96 -1.03
CA GLU A 155 32.23 6.72 -0.88
C GLU A 155 32.99 6.10 0.30
N ASP A 156 33.91 5.18 -0.01
CA ASP A 156 35.00 4.83 0.88
C ASP A 156 35.87 6.06 1.01
N ALA A 157 35.54 6.91 1.96
CA ALA A 157 36.43 7.98 2.40
C ALA A 157 37.47 7.34 3.31
N ASP A 158 38.58 6.91 2.72
CA ASP A 158 39.83 6.76 3.41
C ASP A 158 40.28 8.14 3.90
N ASP A 159 39.88 8.48 5.11
CA ASP A 159 40.42 9.65 5.82
C ASP A 159 41.57 9.19 6.71
N ASP A 160 42.75 9.10 6.11
CA ASP A 160 44.01 8.94 6.79
C ASP A 160 44.30 10.21 7.66
N LEU A 161 43.74 10.18 8.89
CA LEU A 161 44.13 11.13 9.92
C LEU A 161 45.53 10.83 10.41
N VAL A 162 46.52 11.47 9.78
CA VAL A 162 47.89 11.59 10.30
C VAL A 162 47.86 12.52 11.50
N ILE A 163 47.98 11.97 12.70
CA ILE A 163 48.19 12.72 13.92
C ILE A 163 49.69 12.97 14.02
N GLU A 164 50.17 14.19 13.72
CA GLU A 164 51.48 14.64 14.11
C GLU A 164 51.47 15.04 15.59
N GLU A 165 52.25 14.31 16.38
CA GLU A 165 52.57 14.71 17.77
C GLU A 165 53.54 15.89 17.78
N LEU A 166 53.19 16.92 18.56
CA LEU A 166 54.11 17.94 19.04
C LEU A 166 54.37 17.75 20.52
#